data_182f76410c648a0001d2438c0c686801
#
_entry.id   182f76410c648a0001d2438c0c686801
#
_cell.length_a   1.000
_cell.length_b   1.000
_cell.length_c   1.000
_cell.angle_alpha   90.00
_cell.angle_beta   90.00
_cell.angle_gamma   90.00
#
_symmetry.space_group_name_H-M   'P 1'
#
loop_
_entity.id
_entity.type
_entity.pdbx_description
1 polymer ?
#
loop_
_entity_poly.entity_id
_entity_poly.type
_entity_poly.pdbx_seq_one_letter_code
_entity_poly.pdbx_strand_id
1 'polypeptide(L)'
;MFQHIKADIQAVKDRDPAAPGSLSIFLLYPSVHALLWHRVAFRLWNRGHRFLGRALSQWARHRTGIEIHPAAVLGEGILIDHGAGVVIGETAVVGDGCTIYQGVTLGGTGKQTGKRHPTLGNNVTVGCGAKVLGPFTVGDGAKIAAGAVVLSEIPAGATAVGVPARVVRVNGKRPDELDQIHIPDPVAQELCRLRLENERMEKELEEIREKE
;
A
#
# COMPACT_ATOMS: atom_id res chain seq x y z
N MET A 1 4.21 23.66 -1.21
CA MET A 1 5.41 22.82 -1.44
C MET A 1 6.23 22.64 -0.18
N PHE A 2 6.70 23.69 0.49
CA PHE A 2 7.50 23.56 1.72
C PHE A 2 6.76 22.87 2.87
N GLN A 3 5.46 23.12 3.03
CA GLN A 3 4.62 22.45 4.06
C GLN A 3 4.57 20.93 3.83
N HIS A 4 4.32 20.49 2.60
CA HIS A 4 4.30 19.06 2.25
C HIS A 4 5.65 18.37 2.56
N ILE A 5 6.79 19.02 2.21
CA ILE A 5 8.12 18.47 2.49
C ILE A 5 8.35 18.33 4.00
N LYS A 6 7.91 19.34 4.78
CA LYS A 6 8.00 19.27 6.25
C LYS A 6 7.16 18.12 6.80
N ALA A 7 5.93 17.93 6.28
CA ALA A 7 5.06 16.82 6.67
C ALA A 7 5.68 15.46 6.33
N ASP A 8 6.29 15.32 5.13
CA ASP A 8 6.94 14.07 4.74
C ASP A 8 8.19 13.78 5.58
N ILE A 9 9.02 14.79 5.89
CA ILE A 9 10.16 14.64 6.80
C ILE A 9 9.69 14.27 8.21
N GLN A 10 8.61 14.88 8.68
CA GLN A 10 8.04 14.56 10.00
C GLN A 10 7.51 13.13 10.01
N ALA A 11 6.85 12.69 8.94
CA ALA A 11 6.39 11.30 8.80
C ALA A 11 7.52 10.28 8.88
N VAL A 12 8.70 10.58 8.32
CA VAL A 12 9.91 9.75 8.48
C VAL A 12 10.32 9.70 9.94
N LYS A 13 10.41 10.86 10.62
CA LYS A 13 10.82 10.91 12.05
C LYS A 13 9.89 10.15 12.97
N ASP A 14 8.59 10.20 12.70
CA ASP A 14 7.58 9.60 13.57
C ASP A 14 7.47 8.08 13.39
N ARG A 15 7.87 7.56 12.20
CA ARG A 15 7.63 6.15 11.83
C ARG A 15 8.88 5.32 11.58
N ASP A 16 10.03 5.96 11.31
CA ASP A 16 11.31 5.26 11.17
C ASP A 16 12.12 5.39 12.48
N PRO A 17 12.25 4.31 13.26
CA PRO A 17 13.02 4.33 14.52
C PRO A 17 14.51 4.68 14.33
N ALA A 18 15.05 4.48 13.11
CA ALA A 18 16.44 4.79 12.77
C ALA A 18 16.60 6.20 12.18
N ALA A 19 15.52 7.01 12.13
CA ALA A 19 15.53 8.31 11.49
C ALA A 19 16.53 9.27 12.16
N PRO A 20 17.49 9.83 11.39
CA PRO A 20 18.41 10.85 11.90
C PRO A 20 17.71 12.22 11.98
N GLY A 21 18.48 13.27 12.23
CA GLY A 21 17.96 14.65 12.21
C GLY A 21 17.38 15.07 10.85
N SER A 22 16.47 16.05 10.84
CA SER A 22 15.72 16.50 9.67
C SER A 22 16.59 16.85 8.44
N LEU A 23 17.78 17.41 8.67
CA LEU A 23 18.73 17.75 7.60
C LEU A 23 19.26 16.49 6.90
N SER A 24 19.62 15.46 7.68
CA SER A 24 20.09 14.19 7.14
C SER A 24 18.98 13.46 6.38
N ILE A 25 17.74 13.49 6.88
CA ILE A 25 16.56 12.93 6.19
C ILE A 25 16.39 13.64 4.84
N PHE A 26 16.39 14.97 4.83
CA PHE A 26 16.24 15.74 3.59
C PHE A 26 17.34 15.45 2.56
N LEU A 27 18.59 15.26 3.00
CA LEU A 27 19.73 15.05 2.11
C LEU A 27 19.90 13.60 1.64
N LEU A 28 19.54 12.61 2.49
CA LEU A 28 19.93 11.22 2.28
C LEU A 28 18.77 10.28 1.98
N TYR A 29 17.51 10.65 2.26
CA TYR A 29 16.37 9.75 2.07
C TYR A 29 15.81 9.83 0.64
N PRO A 30 15.93 8.76 -0.16
CA PRO A 30 15.43 8.73 -1.53
C PRO A 30 13.93 9.00 -1.63
N SER A 31 13.17 8.58 -0.62
CA SER A 31 11.72 8.80 -0.54
C SER A 31 11.35 10.28 -0.53
N VAL A 32 12.05 11.09 0.27
CA VAL A 32 11.81 12.55 0.34
C VAL A 32 12.14 13.20 -1.00
N HIS A 33 13.21 12.75 -1.66
CA HIS A 33 13.56 13.23 -2.99
C HIS A 33 12.51 12.84 -4.04
N ALA A 34 12.03 11.58 -4.03
CA ALA A 34 11.02 11.12 -4.96
C ALA A 34 9.71 11.92 -4.83
N LEU A 35 9.25 12.16 -3.60
CA LEU A 35 8.06 12.96 -3.31
C LEU A 35 8.25 14.43 -3.73
N LEU A 36 9.40 15.03 -3.44
CA LEU A 36 9.73 16.38 -3.87
C LEU A 36 9.67 16.54 -5.40
N TRP A 37 10.38 15.69 -6.13
CA TRP A 37 10.43 15.74 -7.59
C TRP A 37 9.08 15.39 -8.22
N HIS A 38 8.33 14.46 -7.62
CA HIS A 38 6.96 14.18 -8.05
C HIS A 38 6.09 15.44 -7.97
N ARG A 39 6.12 16.20 -6.88
CA ARG A 39 5.31 17.43 -6.75
C ARG A 39 5.66 18.49 -7.81
N VAL A 40 6.91 18.57 -8.24
CA VAL A 40 7.32 19.43 -9.36
C VAL A 40 6.79 18.86 -10.68
N ALA A 41 6.96 17.57 -10.92
CA ALA A 41 6.49 16.88 -12.13
C ALA A 41 4.96 16.97 -12.28
N PHE A 42 4.21 16.81 -11.18
CA PHE A 42 2.75 16.97 -11.13
C PHE A 42 2.30 18.39 -11.54
N ARG A 43 3.00 19.44 -11.07
CA ARG A 43 2.70 20.82 -11.48
C ARG A 43 2.95 21.06 -12.97
N LEU A 44 4.06 20.53 -13.50
CA LEU A 44 4.35 20.61 -14.94
C LEU A 44 3.29 19.89 -15.74
N TRP A 45 2.91 18.70 -15.32
CA TRP A 45 1.87 17.89 -15.97
C TRP A 45 0.54 18.62 -16.04
N ASN A 46 0.06 19.17 -14.92
CA ASN A 46 -1.22 19.88 -14.84
C ASN A 46 -1.22 21.24 -15.56
N ARG A 47 -0.04 21.81 -15.82
CA ARG A 47 0.11 23.01 -16.68
C ARG A 47 0.23 22.69 -18.18
N GLY A 48 0.02 21.42 -18.58
CA GLY A 48 0.11 20.98 -19.97
C GLY A 48 1.51 20.59 -20.45
N HIS A 49 2.55 20.78 -19.65
CA HIS A 49 3.93 20.40 -19.99
C HIS A 49 4.18 18.90 -19.75
N ARG A 50 3.37 18.04 -20.39
CA ARG A 50 3.35 16.59 -20.15
C ARG A 50 4.69 15.92 -20.39
N PHE A 51 5.40 16.29 -21.46
CA PHE A 51 6.73 15.76 -21.77
C PHE A 51 7.73 16.07 -20.65
N LEU A 52 7.80 17.32 -20.19
CA LEU A 52 8.70 17.73 -19.11
C LEU A 52 8.35 17.07 -17.78
N GLY A 53 7.05 16.98 -17.46
CA GLY A 53 6.59 16.26 -16.28
C GLY A 53 7.01 14.77 -16.30
N ARG A 54 6.86 14.11 -17.47
CA ARG A 54 7.26 12.70 -17.62
C ARG A 54 8.78 12.54 -17.59
N ALA A 55 9.53 13.41 -18.26
CA ALA A 55 10.99 13.39 -18.24
C ALA A 55 11.55 13.54 -16.81
N LEU A 56 11.00 14.48 -16.04
CA LEU A 56 11.39 14.68 -14.64
C LEU A 56 11.04 13.46 -13.76
N SER A 57 9.87 12.86 -13.97
CA SER A 57 9.47 11.63 -13.28
C SER A 57 10.43 10.48 -13.56
N GLN A 58 10.86 10.28 -14.81
CA GLN A 58 11.82 9.21 -15.16
C GLN A 58 13.22 9.50 -14.60
N TRP A 59 13.65 10.74 -14.61
CA TRP A 59 14.90 11.15 -13.97
C TRP A 59 14.89 10.88 -12.47
N ALA A 60 13.78 11.25 -11.77
CA ALA A 60 13.60 10.98 -10.34
C ALA A 60 13.63 9.47 -10.05
N ARG A 61 12.93 8.66 -10.87
CA ARG A 61 12.99 7.19 -10.78
C ARG A 61 14.42 6.66 -10.87
N HIS A 62 15.20 7.15 -11.85
CA HIS A 62 16.58 6.73 -12.02
C HIS A 62 17.45 7.06 -10.80
N ARG A 63 17.19 8.20 -10.15
CA ARG A 63 17.94 8.67 -8.98
C ARG A 63 17.53 8.01 -7.66
N THR A 64 16.27 7.62 -7.54
CA THR A 64 15.68 7.17 -6.26
C THR A 64 15.27 5.70 -6.25
N GLY A 65 15.15 5.06 -7.42
CA GLY A 65 14.56 3.72 -7.55
C GLY A 65 13.04 3.68 -7.36
N ILE A 66 12.39 4.86 -7.21
CA ILE A 66 10.95 4.99 -6.95
C ILE A 66 10.29 5.59 -8.19
N GLU A 67 9.34 4.88 -8.79
CA GLU A 67 8.56 5.36 -9.91
C GLU A 67 7.23 5.95 -9.44
N ILE A 68 7.02 7.25 -9.68
CA ILE A 68 5.74 7.91 -9.45
C ILE A 68 5.34 8.61 -10.74
N HIS A 69 4.18 8.21 -11.30
CA HIS A 69 3.68 8.88 -12.51
C HIS A 69 3.32 10.34 -12.20
N PRO A 70 3.67 11.31 -13.07
CA PRO A 70 3.43 12.73 -12.79
C PRO A 70 1.96 13.12 -12.64
N ALA A 71 1.02 12.30 -13.10
CA ALA A 71 -0.42 12.52 -12.93
C ALA A 71 -0.99 11.91 -11.64
N ALA A 72 -0.25 11.07 -10.92
CA ALA A 72 -0.71 10.50 -9.67
C ALA A 72 -0.97 11.59 -8.62
N VAL A 73 -2.03 11.42 -7.84
CA VAL A 73 -2.39 12.36 -6.78
C VAL A 73 -1.86 11.85 -5.45
N LEU A 74 -1.00 12.62 -4.81
CA LEU A 74 -0.40 12.27 -3.52
C LEU A 74 -0.75 13.30 -2.46
N GLY A 75 -1.15 12.85 -1.29
CA GLY A 75 -1.39 13.64 -0.09
C GLY A 75 -0.12 14.11 0.62
N GLU A 76 -0.24 14.39 1.91
CA GLU A 76 0.82 14.88 2.79
C GLU A 76 1.25 13.83 3.81
N GLY A 77 2.46 13.95 4.34
CA GLY A 77 2.97 13.07 5.38
C GLY A 77 3.11 11.61 4.93
N ILE A 78 3.42 11.39 3.67
CA ILE A 78 3.63 10.06 3.10
C ILE A 78 5.05 9.59 3.46
N LEU A 79 5.16 8.36 3.97
CA LEU A 79 6.41 7.65 4.12
C LEU A 79 6.52 6.58 3.02
N ILE A 80 7.55 6.66 2.19
CA ILE A 80 7.96 5.56 1.31
C ILE A 80 9.22 4.97 1.92
N ASP A 81 9.08 3.88 2.67
CA ASP A 81 10.19 3.28 3.40
C ASP A 81 10.97 2.31 2.51
N HIS A 82 12.31 2.42 2.55
CA HIS A 82 13.25 1.73 1.65
C HIS A 82 13.04 1.94 0.15
N GLY A 83 11.89 2.27 -0.31
CA GLY A 83 11.40 2.72 -1.60
C GLY A 83 11.81 2.00 -2.89
N ALA A 84 12.87 1.19 -2.90
CA ALA A 84 13.36 0.53 -4.10
C ALA A 84 12.26 -0.32 -4.78
N GLY A 85 12.04 -0.07 -6.09
CA GLY A 85 11.04 -0.80 -6.88
C GLY A 85 9.58 -0.45 -6.58
N VAL A 86 9.31 0.62 -5.84
CA VAL A 86 7.95 1.16 -5.69
C VAL A 86 7.49 1.74 -7.03
N VAL A 87 6.25 1.42 -7.43
CA VAL A 87 5.61 1.94 -8.63
C VAL A 87 4.23 2.49 -8.29
N ILE A 88 4.01 3.78 -8.52
CA ILE A 88 2.72 4.45 -8.37
C ILE A 88 2.24 4.91 -9.75
N GLY A 89 1.16 4.29 -10.24
CA GLY A 89 0.66 4.47 -11.60
C GLY A 89 -0.12 5.77 -11.81
N GLU A 90 -0.44 6.06 -13.07
CA GLU A 90 -0.96 7.35 -13.56
C GLU A 90 -2.19 7.87 -12.83
N THR A 91 -3.20 7.01 -12.62
CA THR A 91 -4.48 7.42 -12.01
C THR A 91 -4.59 6.99 -10.55
N ALA A 92 -3.45 6.64 -9.91
CA ALA A 92 -3.42 6.33 -8.49
C ALA A 92 -3.69 7.59 -7.66
N VAL A 93 -4.39 7.37 -6.55
CA VAL A 93 -4.59 8.39 -5.51
C VAL A 93 -4.08 7.81 -4.20
N VAL A 94 -3.28 8.57 -3.47
CA VAL A 94 -2.75 8.19 -2.15
C VAL A 94 -3.11 9.29 -1.17
N GLY A 95 -3.88 8.95 -0.16
CA GLY A 95 -4.30 9.85 0.90
C GLY A 95 -3.15 10.26 1.84
N ASP A 96 -3.50 11.07 2.83
CA ASP A 96 -2.54 11.57 3.80
C ASP A 96 -2.04 10.48 4.76
N GLY A 97 -0.84 10.63 5.25
CA GLY A 97 -0.30 9.76 6.29
C GLY A 97 -0.02 8.32 5.89
N CYS A 98 -0.09 7.99 4.60
CA CYS A 98 0.17 6.63 4.12
C CYS A 98 1.64 6.20 4.29
N THR A 99 1.84 4.90 4.54
CA THR A 99 3.15 4.26 4.57
C THR A 99 3.23 3.20 3.47
N ILE A 100 4.25 3.29 2.61
CA ILE A 100 4.45 2.39 1.46
C ILE A 100 5.86 1.83 1.55
N TYR A 101 5.98 0.50 1.54
CA TYR A 101 7.28 -0.16 1.59
C TYR A 101 7.82 -0.51 0.22
N GLN A 102 9.09 -0.92 0.16
CA GLN A 102 9.79 -1.30 -1.07
C GLN A 102 9.02 -2.36 -1.89
N GLY A 103 9.17 -2.28 -3.21
CA GLY A 103 8.60 -3.24 -4.15
C GLY A 103 7.07 -3.18 -4.30
N VAL A 104 6.39 -2.24 -3.64
CA VAL A 104 4.94 -2.04 -3.77
C VAL A 104 4.60 -1.54 -5.17
N THR A 105 3.49 -2.06 -5.72
CA THR A 105 2.93 -1.57 -6.98
C THR A 105 1.49 -1.13 -6.78
N LEU A 106 1.20 0.14 -7.03
CA LEU A 106 -0.16 0.65 -7.20
C LEU A 106 -0.44 0.68 -8.71
N GLY A 107 -0.92 -0.45 -9.23
CA GLY A 107 -1.01 -0.75 -10.65
C GLY A 107 -2.42 -0.69 -11.21
N GLY A 108 -2.51 -0.54 -12.53
CA GLY A 108 -3.76 -0.66 -13.27
C GLY A 108 -3.96 -2.08 -13.78
N THR A 109 -5.22 -2.41 -14.08
CA THR A 109 -5.61 -3.64 -14.76
C THR A 109 -6.26 -3.31 -16.11
N GLY A 110 -5.98 -4.16 -17.12
CA GLY A 110 -6.62 -4.06 -18.44
C GLY A 110 -6.09 -2.92 -19.33
N LYS A 111 -6.79 -2.72 -20.44
CA LYS A 111 -6.44 -1.74 -21.51
C LYS A 111 -7.29 -0.46 -21.45
N GLN A 112 -8.08 -0.27 -20.42
CA GLN A 112 -8.99 0.88 -20.33
C GLN A 112 -8.21 2.17 -20.10
N THR A 113 -8.63 3.24 -20.77
CA THR A 113 -8.22 4.60 -20.49
C THR A 113 -9.10 5.18 -19.37
N GLY A 114 -8.53 6.00 -18.51
CA GLY A 114 -9.25 6.57 -17.36
C GLY A 114 -8.80 5.98 -16.03
N LYS A 115 -9.66 6.00 -15.01
CA LYS A 115 -9.36 5.47 -13.66
C LYS A 115 -9.14 3.97 -13.73
N ARG A 116 -7.89 3.53 -13.56
CA ARG A 116 -7.45 2.12 -13.62
C ARG A 116 -6.49 1.72 -12.50
N HIS A 117 -6.02 2.69 -11.71
CA HIS A 117 -5.15 2.48 -10.56
C HIS A 117 -5.91 2.69 -9.26
N PRO A 118 -5.47 2.10 -8.14
CA PRO A 118 -6.17 2.17 -6.87
C PRO A 118 -6.20 3.58 -6.27
N THR A 119 -7.16 3.75 -5.36
CA THR A 119 -7.22 4.86 -4.41
C THR A 119 -6.90 4.31 -3.03
N LEU A 120 -5.86 4.80 -2.39
CA LEU A 120 -5.60 4.58 -0.98
C LEU A 120 -6.21 5.74 -0.19
N GLY A 121 -6.99 5.43 0.82
CA GLY A 121 -7.46 6.38 1.81
C GLY A 121 -6.34 6.93 2.68
N ASN A 122 -6.69 7.57 3.80
CA ASN A 122 -5.71 8.13 4.72
C ASN A 122 -5.12 7.06 5.66
N ASN A 123 -3.87 7.23 6.08
CA ASN A 123 -3.19 6.35 7.03
C ASN A 123 -3.17 4.86 6.62
N VAL A 124 -3.18 4.58 5.32
CA VAL A 124 -3.07 3.22 4.79
C VAL A 124 -1.61 2.76 4.85
N THR A 125 -1.40 1.53 5.30
CA THR A 125 -0.09 0.89 5.28
C THR A 125 -0.06 -0.19 4.20
N VAL A 126 0.92 -0.12 3.29
CA VAL A 126 1.12 -1.13 2.24
C VAL A 126 2.47 -1.80 2.43
N GLY A 127 2.44 -3.05 2.88
CA GLY A 127 3.62 -3.86 3.20
C GLY A 127 4.50 -4.16 1.99
N CYS A 128 5.75 -4.55 2.27
CA CYS A 128 6.77 -4.75 1.25
C CYS A 128 6.34 -5.75 0.16
N GLY A 129 6.62 -5.42 -1.09
CA GLY A 129 6.32 -6.27 -2.24
C GLY A 129 4.82 -6.42 -2.60
N ALA A 130 3.90 -5.83 -1.82
CA ALA A 130 2.48 -5.94 -2.11
C ALA A 130 2.09 -5.32 -3.46
N LYS A 131 1.08 -5.89 -4.12
CA LYS A 131 0.53 -5.43 -5.39
C LYS A 131 -0.94 -5.07 -5.21
N VAL A 132 -1.28 -3.81 -5.44
CA VAL A 132 -2.66 -3.33 -5.40
C VAL A 132 -3.05 -2.97 -6.84
N LEU A 133 -3.91 -3.79 -7.45
CA LEU A 133 -4.12 -3.77 -8.90
C LEU A 133 -5.59 -3.58 -9.25
N GLY A 134 -5.95 -2.40 -9.71
CA GLY A 134 -7.31 -2.07 -10.16
C GLY A 134 -7.84 -0.74 -9.64
N PRO A 135 -8.98 -0.26 -10.16
CA PRO A 135 -9.53 1.06 -9.87
C PRO A 135 -10.41 1.12 -8.62
N PHE A 136 -10.14 0.28 -7.63
CA PHE A 136 -10.91 0.21 -6.38
C PHE A 136 -10.26 1.04 -5.26
N THR A 137 -10.96 1.12 -4.13
CA THR A 137 -10.53 1.85 -2.95
C THR A 137 -10.02 0.91 -1.86
N VAL A 138 -8.91 1.29 -1.24
CA VAL A 138 -8.43 0.77 0.04
C VAL A 138 -8.78 1.82 1.09
N GLY A 139 -9.66 1.49 2.01
CA GLY A 139 -10.23 2.41 2.99
C GLY A 139 -9.21 2.92 4.01
N ASP A 140 -9.58 4.01 4.71
CA ASP A 140 -8.73 4.67 5.69
C ASP A 140 -8.22 3.71 6.77
N GLY A 141 -6.95 3.83 7.13
CA GLY A 141 -6.33 3.02 8.16
C GLY A 141 -6.20 1.53 7.85
N ALA A 142 -6.52 1.11 6.61
CA ALA A 142 -6.36 -0.28 6.19
C ALA A 142 -4.89 -0.68 6.12
N LYS A 143 -4.60 -1.95 6.34
CA LYS A 143 -3.27 -2.54 6.28
C LYS A 143 -3.23 -3.65 5.23
N ILE A 144 -2.32 -3.53 4.29
CA ILE A 144 -2.03 -4.55 3.28
C ILE A 144 -0.73 -5.25 3.68
N ALA A 145 -0.81 -6.57 3.88
CA ALA A 145 0.33 -7.36 4.28
C ALA A 145 1.45 -7.38 3.23
N ALA A 146 2.67 -7.67 3.67
CA ALA A 146 3.79 -7.91 2.79
C ALA A 146 3.48 -9.03 1.78
N GLY A 147 3.84 -8.83 0.52
CA GLY A 147 3.63 -9.78 -0.56
C GLY A 147 2.17 -9.99 -0.99
N ALA A 148 1.20 -9.33 -0.39
CA ALA A 148 -0.21 -9.50 -0.72
C ALA A 148 -0.53 -8.98 -2.14
N VAL A 149 -1.46 -9.65 -2.83
CA VAL A 149 -1.99 -9.23 -4.14
C VAL A 149 -3.46 -8.85 -3.99
N VAL A 150 -3.73 -7.56 -3.91
CA VAL A 150 -5.07 -6.99 -3.72
C VAL A 150 -5.70 -6.75 -5.09
N LEU A 151 -6.87 -7.36 -5.31
CA LEU A 151 -7.62 -7.31 -6.58
C LEU A 151 -9.04 -6.76 -6.42
N SER A 152 -9.42 -6.40 -5.19
CA SER A 152 -10.76 -5.90 -4.85
C SER A 152 -10.68 -4.89 -3.71
N GLU A 153 -11.79 -4.20 -3.47
CA GLU A 153 -11.93 -3.18 -2.43
C GLU A 153 -11.60 -3.73 -1.03
N ILE A 154 -10.93 -2.89 -0.23
CA ILE A 154 -10.58 -3.19 1.16
C ILE A 154 -11.27 -2.17 2.07
N PRO A 155 -12.09 -2.62 3.04
CA PRO A 155 -12.76 -1.73 3.98
C PRO A 155 -11.80 -0.93 4.86
N ALA A 156 -12.26 0.21 5.39
CA ALA A 156 -11.50 1.01 6.34
C ALA A 156 -11.16 0.21 7.61
N GLY A 157 -9.94 0.38 8.12
CA GLY A 157 -9.43 -0.31 9.31
C GLY A 157 -9.24 -1.83 9.14
N ALA A 158 -9.40 -2.34 7.92
CA ALA A 158 -9.22 -3.77 7.64
C ALA A 158 -7.75 -4.14 7.43
N THR A 159 -7.43 -5.41 7.70
CA THR A 159 -6.15 -6.02 7.34
C THR A 159 -6.38 -7.06 6.25
N ALA A 160 -5.66 -6.93 5.13
CA ALA A 160 -5.74 -7.84 3.99
C ALA A 160 -4.41 -8.57 3.77
N VAL A 161 -4.46 -9.89 3.55
CA VAL A 161 -3.29 -10.78 3.45
C VAL A 161 -3.47 -11.80 2.35
N GLY A 162 -2.38 -12.23 1.75
CA GLY A 162 -2.31 -13.38 0.85
C GLY A 162 -2.40 -13.06 -0.64
N VAL A 163 -2.43 -14.09 -1.47
CA VAL A 163 -2.47 -14.04 -2.94
C VAL A 163 -3.53 -15.03 -3.44
N PRO A 164 -4.70 -14.57 -3.89
CA PRO A 164 -5.21 -13.20 -3.80
C PRO A 164 -5.50 -12.78 -2.35
N ALA A 165 -5.40 -11.48 -2.07
CA ALA A 165 -5.58 -10.96 -0.72
C ALA A 165 -7.01 -11.13 -0.20
N ARG A 166 -7.12 -11.54 1.06
CA ARG A 166 -8.37 -11.68 1.80
C ARG A 166 -8.35 -10.79 3.03
N VAL A 167 -9.49 -10.20 3.37
CA VAL A 167 -9.65 -9.45 4.61
C VAL A 167 -9.72 -10.43 5.78
N VAL A 168 -8.77 -10.32 6.72
CA VAL A 168 -8.68 -11.22 7.89
C VAL A 168 -9.09 -10.53 9.19
N ARG A 169 -9.11 -9.20 9.25
CA ARG A 169 -9.59 -8.39 10.37
C ARG A 169 -10.26 -7.13 9.87
N VAL A 170 -11.30 -6.70 10.59
CA VAL A 170 -11.92 -5.38 10.45
C VAL A 170 -12.07 -4.82 11.86
N ASN A 171 -11.56 -3.61 12.13
CA ASN A 171 -11.64 -2.92 13.43
C ASN A 171 -11.09 -3.70 14.63
N GLY A 172 -10.09 -4.56 14.43
CA GLY A 172 -9.41 -5.23 15.54
C GLY A 172 -8.45 -4.30 16.29
N LYS A 173 -8.16 -4.60 17.59
CA LYS A 173 -7.14 -3.90 18.37
C LYS A 173 -5.90 -3.67 17.52
N ARG A 174 -5.41 -2.45 17.47
CA ARG A 174 -4.27 -2.02 16.65
C ARG A 174 -3.05 -2.90 16.96
N PRO A 175 -2.56 -3.69 16.00
CA PRO A 175 -1.16 -4.03 15.99
C PRO A 175 -0.37 -2.72 15.84
N ASP A 176 0.84 -2.70 16.33
CA ASP A 176 1.77 -1.57 16.12
C ASP A 176 1.77 -1.18 14.63
N GLU A 177 1.79 0.11 14.32
CA GLU A 177 1.61 0.59 12.92
C GLU A 177 2.64 -0.02 11.95
N LEU A 178 3.78 -0.45 12.46
CA LEU A 178 4.88 -1.06 11.70
C LEU A 178 4.91 -2.60 11.76
N ASP A 179 3.96 -3.23 12.48
CA ASP A 179 3.95 -4.70 12.58
C ASP A 179 3.52 -5.34 11.26
N GLN A 180 4.49 -5.92 10.55
CA GLN A 180 4.30 -6.68 9.32
C GLN A 180 4.38 -8.20 9.55
N ILE A 181 4.66 -8.66 10.78
CA ILE A 181 4.97 -10.04 11.12
C ILE A 181 3.77 -10.76 11.75
N HIS A 182 3.03 -10.10 12.66
CA HIS A 182 1.91 -10.70 13.39
C HIS A 182 0.60 -10.64 12.60
N ILE A 183 0.65 -11.06 11.34
CA ILE A 183 -0.50 -11.09 10.44
C ILE A 183 -1.03 -12.53 10.41
N PRO A 184 -2.34 -12.75 10.66
CA PRO A 184 -2.92 -14.10 10.61
C PRO A 184 -2.76 -14.70 9.21
N ASP A 185 -2.28 -15.92 9.13
CA ASP A 185 -2.21 -16.66 7.88
C ASP A 185 -3.63 -17.09 7.44
N PRO A 186 -4.15 -16.57 6.30
CA PRO A 186 -5.49 -16.91 5.84
C PRO A 186 -5.63 -18.38 5.45
N VAL A 187 -4.54 -19.01 4.99
CA VAL A 187 -4.53 -20.42 4.62
C VAL A 187 -4.64 -21.29 5.88
N ALA A 188 -3.90 -20.95 6.94
CA ALA A 188 -3.99 -21.64 8.21
C ALA A 188 -5.37 -21.50 8.84
N GLN A 189 -5.99 -20.31 8.75
CA GLN A 189 -7.36 -20.08 9.25
C GLN A 189 -8.40 -20.90 8.48
N GLU A 190 -8.30 -20.94 7.14
CA GLU A 190 -9.22 -21.69 6.30
C GLU A 190 -9.05 -23.20 6.51
N LEU A 191 -7.80 -23.69 6.64
CA LEU A 191 -7.54 -25.09 6.97
C LEU A 191 -8.12 -25.48 8.34
N CYS A 192 -8.02 -24.61 9.33
CA CYS A 192 -8.62 -24.84 10.65
C CYS A 192 -10.14 -24.92 10.55
N ARG A 193 -10.78 -24.02 9.80
CA ARG A 193 -12.23 -24.05 9.56
C ARG A 193 -12.67 -25.33 8.86
N LEU A 194 -11.97 -25.72 7.79
CA LEU A 194 -12.30 -26.94 7.05
C LEU A 194 -12.12 -28.19 7.89
N ARG A 195 -11.13 -28.25 8.79
CA ARG A 195 -10.97 -29.36 9.73
C ARG A 195 -12.16 -29.47 10.69
N LEU A 196 -12.59 -28.36 11.28
CA LEU A 196 -13.75 -28.34 12.17
C LEU A 196 -15.05 -28.74 11.46
N GLU A 197 -15.24 -28.31 10.22
CA GLU A 197 -16.37 -28.73 9.39
C GLU A 197 -16.33 -30.25 9.10
N ASN A 198 -15.15 -30.77 8.77
CA ASN A 198 -14.94 -32.19 8.51
C ASN A 198 -15.23 -33.05 9.74
N GLU A 199 -14.70 -32.68 10.92
CA GLU A 199 -14.98 -33.35 12.20
C GLU A 199 -16.47 -33.33 12.55
N ARG A 200 -17.18 -32.25 12.21
CA ARG A 200 -18.64 -32.19 12.41
C ARG A 200 -19.38 -33.14 11.47
N MET A 201 -19.02 -33.15 10.20
CA MET A 201 -19.63 -34.06 9.22
C MET A 201 -19.35 -35.53 9.56
N GLU A 202 -18.15 -35.86 10.03
CA GLU A 202 -17.82 -37.22 10.50
C GLU A 202 -18.71 -37.65 11.66
N LYS A 203 -18.93 -36.79 12.65
CA LYS A 203 -19.85 -37.09 13.77
C LYS A 203 -21.31 -37.28 13.33
N GLU A 204 -21.79 -36.42 12.43
CA GLU A 204 -23.13 -36.52 11.86
C GLU A 204 -23.30 -37.85 11.08
N LEU A 205 -22.27 -38.29 10.36
CA LEU A 205 -22.28 -39.60 9.68
C LEU A 205 -22.25 -40.78 10.64
N GLU A 206 -21.49 -40.73 11.73
CA GLU A 206 -21.48 -41.75 12.76
C GLU A 206 -22.85 -41.87 13.42
N GLU A 207 -23.49 -40.76 13.77
CA GLU A 207 -24.85 -40.75 14.36
C GLU A 207 -25.91 -41.34 13.42
N ILE A 208 -25.75 -41.17 12.10
CA ILE A 208 -26.67 -41.77 11.11
C ILE A 208 -26.44 -43.28 11.03
N ARG A 209 -25.19 -43.74 11.04
CA ARG A 209 -24.82 -45.15 10.98
C ARG A 209 -25.24 -45.94 12.22
N GLU A 210 -25.29 -45.31 13.40
CA GLU A 210 -25.77 -45.94 14.63
C GLU A 210 -27.30 -46.06 14.70
N LYS A 211 -28.04 -45.35 13.81
CA LYS A 211 -29.51 -45.37 13.75
C LYS A 211 -30.07 -46.35 12.69
N GLU A 212 -29.20 -46.90 11.83
CA GLU A 212 -29.51 -47.97 10.87
C GLU A 212 -29.24 -49.36 11.47
#